data_024f54c7ac947b62b2d64ee97310385b
#
_entry.id   024f54c7ac947b62b2d64ee97310385b
#
_cell.length_a   1.000
_cell.length_b   1.000
_cell.length_c   1.000
_cell.angle_alpha   90.00
_cell.angle_beta   90.00
_cell.angle_gamma   90.00
#
_symmetry.space_group_name_H-M   'P 1'
#
loop_
_entity.id
_entity.type
_entity.pdbx_description
1 polymer ?
#
loop_
_entity_poly.entity_id
_entity_poly.type
_entity_poly.pdbx_seq_one_letter_code
_entity_poly.pdbx_strand_id
1 'polypeptide(L)'
;MSADEVASTTDLGGFDPFDADTLQCPFPHYARMRAEAPVLLAERLGVYLVTRHDLVLDVLRDPATYSSRFGSVGMPMPRAEREQMAEVFAEGYPRVPTMLTADQPEHTRYRRLVSKAFTPKALAALEPEIRRIAGELIDGWVDRRQIEFVEAFAVPLPVRVIARALAVPDDRLDDFKRWSDDSVAGIGTVASFEERLAAERGVNEFQHHFADQIERRRRDPRDDLLTTLIDARLDDDDPDVVDTRPLDLPEMLSILQQLLVAGNETTTKMLTEMMRLLGERPDEWQRLRADPTRAEAVVEETLRLSTPTQGMFRLVTRDTELGGVSLPAGSRVVVAFCSANRDDSVFEHPDLFDPDRERLREHLAFGKGIHFCLGAGLSRLEGRVALEELLARIESFGLADSNTFEYHPSFLLRGLIRLDVELGDGGLEGGADGAAPVPSG
;
A
#
# COMPACT_ATOMS: atom_id res chain seq x y z
N MET A 1 20.64 17.89 33.03
CA MET A 1 20.23 16.49 33.03
C MET A 1 21.19 15.76 32.11
N SER A 2 21.89 14.76 32.64
CA SER A 2 22.93 14.04 31.91
C SER A 2 22.30 13.10 30.88
N ALA A 3 23.05 12.77 29.82
CA ALA A 3 22.66 11.84 28.77
C ALA A 3 22.36 10.41 29.28
N ASP A 4 22.46 10.18 30.57
CA ASP A 4 22.27 8.88 31.23
C ASP A 4 20.85 8.65 31.78
N GLU A 5 19.93 9.61 31.59
CA GLU A 5 18.50 9.49 31.98
C GLU A 5 17.54 9.29 30.81
N VAL A 6 18.02 9.06 29.61
CA VAL A 6 17.22 8.41 28.57
C VAL A 6 17.05 6.98 29.08
N ALA A 7 15.88 6.70 29.68
CA ALA A 7 15.52 5.41 30.20
C ALA A 7 16.03 4.35 29.25
N SER A 8 16.98 3.55 29.72
CA SER A 8 17.42 2.32 29.10
C SER A 8 16.18 1.65 28.50
N THR A 9 16.00 1.73 27.19
CA THR A 9 15.00 0.96 26.45
C THR A 9 15.45 -0.48 26.57
N THR A 10 15.22 -1.02 27.76
CA THR A 10 15.52 -2.37 28.14
C THR A 10 15.01 -3.27 27.04
N ASP A 11 15.97 -3.82 26.30
CA ASP A 11 15.90 -5.09 25.61
C ASP A 11 14.48 -5.49 25.13
N LEU A 12 13.88 -4.65 24.28
CA LEU A 12 12.76 -5.08 23.45
C LEU A 12 13.23 -6.11 22.41
N GLY A 13 14.30 -6.85 22.81
CA GLY A 13 14.81 -8.05 22.17
C GLY A 13 15.37 -7.82 20.78
N GLY A 14 16.14 -6.73 20.61
CA GLY A 14 16.88 -6.54 19.35
C GLY A 14 16.01 -6.36 18.13
N PHE A 15 14.89 -5.64 18.22
CA PHE A 15 14.06 -5.35 17.04
C PHE A 15 14.89 -4.68 15.95
N ASP A 16 15.11 -5.43 14.88
CA ASP A 16 15.68 -4.94 13.64
C ASP A 16 14.64 -5.08 12.54
N PRO A 17 14.11 -3.97 12.00
CA PRO A 17 13.09 -4.04 10.94
C PRO A 17 13.61 -4.62 9.61
N PHE A 18 14.93 -4.85 9.50
CA PHE A 18 15.56 -5.50 8.34
C PHE A 18 16.01 -6.93 8.63
N ASP A 19 15.81 -7.42 9.85
CA ASP A 19 16.03 -8.83 10.16
C ASP A 19 15.04 -9.71 9.38
N ALA A 20 15.52 -10.85 8.85
CA ALA A 20 14.73 -11.71 8.00
C ALA A 20 13.45 -12.23 8.69
N ASP A 21 13.56 -12.67 9.94
CA ASP A 21 12.42 -13.18 10.71
C ASP A 21 11.43 -12.05 11.04
N THR A 22 11.96 -10.86 11.38
CA THR A 22 11.14 -9.67 11.62
C THR A 22 10.37 -9.23 10.35
N LEU A 23 11.02 -9.26 9.19
CA LEU A 23 10.36 -8.95 7.92
C LEU A 23 9.25 -9.95 7.59
N GLN A 24 9.43 -11.23 7.96
CA GLN A 24 8.40 -12.25 7.77
C GLN A 24 7.24 -12.10 8.77
N CYS A 25 7.50 -11.77 10.04
CA CYS A 25 6.45 -11.62 11.06
C CYS A 25 6.80 -10.54 12.12
N PRO A 26 6.53 -9.24 11.87
CA PRO A 26 6.84 -8.16 12.81
C PRO A 26 5.86 -8.05 13.99
N PHE A 27 4.70 -8.70 13.93
CA PHE A 27 3.57 -8.47 14.83
C PHE A 27 3.84 -8.77 16.32
N PRO A 28 4.58 -9.85 16.69
CA PRO A 28 4.94 -10.09 18.10
C PRO A 28 5.77 -8.94 18.68
N HIS A 29 6.71 -8.37 17.91
CA HIS A 29 7.50 -7.22 18.33
C HIS A 29 6.60 -5.98 18.51
N TYR A 30 5.70 -5.70 17.59
CA TYR A 30 4.78 -4.58 17.70
C TYR A 30 3.80 -4.73 18.88
N ALA A 31 3.31 -5.92 19.17
CA ALA A 31 2.45 -6.17 20.33
C ALA A 31 3.19 -5.82 21.64
N ARG A 32 4.45 -6.25 21.76
CA ARG A 32 5.29 -5.93 22.90
C ARG A 32 5.61 -4.43 22.98
N MET A 33 5.91 -3.78 21.86
CA MET A 33 6.13 -2.33 21.82
C MET A 33 4.89 -1.55 22.26
N ARG A 34 3.69 -1.91 21.79
CA ARG A 34 2.45 -1.25 22.23
C ARG A 34 2.27 -1.31 23.75
N ALA A 35 2.63 -2.43 24.36
CA ALA A 35 2.47 -2.65 25.80
C ALA A 35 3.56 -1.95 26.64
N GLU A 36 4.81 -1.98 26.22
CA GLU A 36 5.97 -1.60 27.04
C GLU A 36 6.58 -0.25 26.66
N ALA A 37 6.67 0.07 25.35
CA ALA A 37 7.29 1.28 24.82
C ALA A 37 6.64 1.70 23.50
N PRO A 38 5.44 2.28 23.52
CA PRO A 38 4.67 2.59 22.30
C PRO A 38 5.31 3.62 21.38
N VAL A 39 6.32 4.35 21.87
CA VAL A 39 7.23 5.20 21.09
C VAL A 39 8.64 4.72 21.39
N LEU A 40 9.29 4.07 20.43
CA LEU A 40 10.59 3.43 20.59
C LEU A 40 11.59 3.93 19.55
N LEU A 41 12.80 4.30 19.97
CA LEU A 41 13.89 4.57 19.05
C LEU A 41 14.46 3.25 18.49
N ALA A 42 14.28 3.00 17.20
CA ALA A 42 14.96 1.94 16.48
C ALA A 42 16.37 2.43 16.11
N GLU A 43 17.35 2.13 16.95
CA GLU A 43 18.71 2.71 16.89
C GLU A 43 19.39 2.47 15.54
N ARG A 44 19.24 1.28 14.97
CA ARG A 44 19.83 0.94 13.65
C ARG A 44 19.33 1.82 12.51
N LEU A 45 18.07 2.25 12.58
CA LEU A 45 17.46 3.16 11.59
C LEU A 45 17.62 4.64 11.97
N GLY A 46 17.86 4.94 13.23
CA GLY A 46 17.83 6.30 13.76
C GLY A 46 16.44 6.93 13.64
N VAL A 47 15.36 6.12 13.79
CA VAL A 47 13.97 6.57 13.71
C VAL A 47 13.18 6.11 14.92
N TYR A 48 12.19 6.90 15.32
CA TYR A 48 11.23 6.52 16.34
C TYR A 48 10.06 5.75 15.71
N LEU A 49 9.73 4.59 16.25
CA LEU A 49 8.54 3.82 15.88
C LEU A 49 7.40 4.21 16.79
N VAL A 50 6.25 4.55 16.22
CA VAL A 50 5.02 4.84 16.96
C VAL A 50 4.02 3.71 16.66
N THR A 51 3.67 2.93 17.67
CA THR A 51 3.01 1.63 17.49
C THR A 51 1.57 1.58 18.01
N ARG A 52 1.18 2.43 18.98
CA ARG A 52 -0.16 2.46 19.57
C ARG A 52 -1.10 3.34 18.74
N HIS A 53 -2.34 2.92 18.58
CA HIS A 53 -3.34 3.52 17.69
C HIS A 53 -3.61 5.01 18.00
N ASP A 54 -3.80 5.37 19.26
CA ASP A 54 -4.05 6.75 19.68
C ASP A 54 -2.85 7.67 19.35
N LEU A 55 -1.61 7.22 19.63
CA LEU A 55 -0.40 7.99 19.34
C LEU A 55 -0.15 8.12 17.84
N VAL A 56 -0.45 7.08 17.05
CA VAL A 56 -0.42 7.17 15.58
C VAL A 56 -1.42 8.23 15.10
N LEU A 57 -2.62 8.26 15.66
CA LEU A 57 -3.62 9.30 15.33
C LEU A 57 -3.14 10.70 15.71
N ASP A 58 -2.49 10.88 16.86
CA ASP A 58 -1.95 12.17 17.28
C ASP A 58 -0.93 12.69 16.28
N VAL A 59 -0.01 11.84 15.82
CA VAL A 59 0.97 12.20 14.76
C VAL A 59 0.27 12.57 13.45
N LEU A 60 -0.73 11.80 13.01
CA LEU A 60 -1.42 12.04 11.74
C LEU A 60 -2.31 13.29 11.74
N ARG A 61 -2.76 13.75 12.92
CA ARG A 61 -3.61 14.94 13.10
C ARG A 61 -2.84 16.25 13.24
N ASP A 62 -1.53 16.17 13.49
CA ASP A 62 -0.68 17.36 13.64
C ASP A 62 0.41 17.40 12.53
N PRO A 63 0.03 17.70 11.28
CA PRO A 63 0.98 17.80 10.18
C PRO A 63 1.94 18.99 10.32
N ALA A 64 1.67 19.95 11.18
CA ALA A 64 2.57 21.07 11.43
C ALA A 64 3.79 20.65 12.27
N THR A 65 3.60 19.73 13.23
CA THR A 65 4.68 19.16 14.03
C THR A 65 5.32 17.96 13.34
N TYR A 66 4.54 17.15 12.60
CA TYR A 66 4.97 15.92 11.96
C TYR A 66 4.87 16.03 10.43
N SER A 67 5.86 16.67 9.84
CA SER A 67 5.95 16.96 8.41
C SER A 67 6.04 15.69 7.56
N SER A 68 5.42 15.72 6.38
CA SER A 68 5.59 14.69 5.36
C SER A 68 6.82 14.88 4.48
N ARG A 69 7.60 15.95 4.68
CA ARG A 69 8.88 16.21 3.99
C ARG A 69 10.04 15.47 4.67
N PHE A 70 9.91 14.17 4.87
CA PHE A 70 10.89 13.35 5.59
C PHE A 70 12.21 13.11 4.81
N GLY A 71 12.32 13.57 3.55
CA GLY A 71 13.50 13.41 2.72
C GLY A 71 13.78 11.94 2.34
N SER A 72 14.95 11.68 1.76
CA SER A 72 15.39 10.30 1.56
C SER A 72 15.84 9.69 2.89
N VAL A 73 15.20 8.61 3.28
CA VAL A 73 15.63 7.76 4.39
C VAL A 73 16.48 6.66 3.77
N GLY A 74 17.79 6.80 3.82
CA GLY A 74 18.69 5.81 3.24
C GLY A 74 20.03 5.77 3.98
N MET A 75 20.72 4.65 3.84
CA MET A 75 22.11 4.54 4.32
C MET A 75 23.01 5.53 3.58
N PRO A 76 24.06 6.05 4.24
CA PRO A 76 25.05 6.88 3.57
C PRO A 76 25.60 6.19 2.30
N MET A 77 25.56 6.89 1.19
CA MET A 77 26.04 6.38 -0.10
C MET A 77 27.46 6.87 -0.35
N PRO A 78 28.41 6.03 -0.82
CA PRO A 78 29.72 6.44 -1.25
C PRO A 78 29.67 7.56 -2.28
N ARG A 79 30.70 8.41 -2.31
CA ARG A 79 30.72 9.58 -3.21
C ARG A 79 30.60 9.20 -4.69
N ALA A 80 31.31 8.16 -5.13
CA ALA A 80 31.29 7.70 -6.51
C ALA A 80 29.89 7.21 -6.93
N GLU A 81 29.20 6.48 -6.04
CA GLU A 81 27.83 6.03 -6.29
C GLU A 81 26.84 7.19 -6.36
N ARG A 82 27.01 8.22 -5.51
CA ARG A 82 26.19 9.44 -5.57
C ARG A 82 26.38 10.22 -6.87
N GLU A 83 27.63 10.33 -7.34
CA GLU A 83 27.95 11.00 -8.62
C GLU A 83 27.28 10.24 -9.78
N GLN A 84 27.40 8.92 -9.80
CA GLN A 84 26.80 8.07 -10.84
C GLN A 84 25.26 8.10 -10.80
N MET A 85 24.65 8.08 -9.61
CA MET A 85 23.21 8.23 -9.45
C MET A 85 22.74 9.61 -9.92
N ALA A 86 23.51 10.68 -9.62
CA ALA A 86 23.18 12.03 -10.06
C ALA A 86 23.23 12.19 -11.59
N GLU A 87 24.13 11.48 -12.29
CA GLU A 87 24.17 11.43 -13.74
C GLU A 87 22.88 10.83 -14.31
N VAL A 88 22.45 9.68 -13.76
CA VAL A 88 21.19 9.03 -14.20
C VAL A 88 19.97 9.88 -13.86
N PHE A 89 19.92 10.51 -12.69
CA PHE A 89 18.85 11.46 -12.35
C PHE A 89 18.77 12.65 -13.34
N ALA A 90 19.89 13.10 -13.87
CA ALA A 90 19.94 14.22 -14.81
C ALA A 90 19.41 13.86 -16.21
N GLU A 91 19.27 12.58 -16.53
CA GLU A 91 18.65 12.11 -17.79
C GLU A 91 17.13 12.21 -17.77
N GLY A 92 16.52 12.29 -16.58
CA GLY A 92 15.08 12.41 -16.39
C GLY A 92 14.61 13.84 -16.12
N TYR A 93 13.37 13.94 -15.65
CA TYR A 93 12.77 15.21 -15.24
C TYR A 93 12.91 15.43 -13.74
N PRO A 94 12.97 16.72 -13.27
CA PRO A 94 13.00 17.01 -11.84
C PRO A 94 11.85 16.36 -11.08
N ARG A 95 12.15 15.74 -9.93
CA ARG A 95 11.14 15.20 -9.03
C ARG A 95 10.67 16.29 -8.08
N VAL A 96 9.37 16.46 -8.01
CA VAL A 96 8.72 17.47 -7.17
C VAL A 96 8.00 16.79 -6.02
N PRO A 97 8.23 17.19 -4.76
CA PRO A 97 7.36 16.76 -3.65
C PRO A 97 5.91 17.15 -3.94
N THR A 98 5.04 16.15 -4.01
CA THR A 98 3.63 16.35 -4.30
C THR A 98 2.74 15.77 -3.18
N MET A 99 1.59 15.20 -3.45
CA MET A 99 0.59 14.78 -2.47
C MET A 99 1.12 13.92 -1.31
N LEU A 100 2.11 13.05 -1.55
CA LEU A 100 2.63 12.14 -0.52
C LEU A 100 3.65 12.80 0.40
N THR A 101 4.48 13.71 -0.16
CA THR A 101 5.68 14.24 0.47
C THR A 101 5.70 15.76 0.60
N ALA A 102 4.62 16.45 0.23
CA ALA A 102 4.43 17.88 0.45
C ALA A 102 3.66 18.14 1.75
N ASP A 103 3.95 19.27 2.39
CA ASP A 103 3.15 19.84 3.46
C ASP A 103 2.23 20.95 2.93
N GLN A 104 1.33 21.44 3.77
CA GLN A 104 0.56 22.66 3.48
C GLN A 104 1.47 23.88 3.36
N PRO A 105 1.21 24.83 2.46
CA PRO A 105 0.02 24.92 1.60
C PRO A 105 0.08 24.11 0.30
N GLU A 106 1.27 23.70 -0.16
CA GLU A 106 1.47 23.03 -1.46
C GLU A 106 0.70 21.71 -1.54
N HIS A 107 0.69 20.92 -0.44
CA HIS A 107 -0.12 19.71 -0.37
C HIS A 107 -1.59 19.96 -0.70
N THR A 108 -2.18 21.02 -0.15
CA THR A 108 -3.60 21.39 -0.37
C THR A 108 -3.85 21.62 -1.87
N ARG A 109 -2.96 22.35 -2.54
CA ARG A 109 -3.05 22.60 -3.96
C ARG A 109 -3.05 21.29 -4.78
N TYR A 110 -2.06 20.44 -4.59
CA TYR A 110 -1.97 19.16 -5.31
C TYR A 110 -3.18 18.27 -5.03
N ARG A 111 -3.54 18.15 -3.76
CA ARG A 111 -4.66 17.31 -3.35
C ARG A 111 -5.97 17.73 -4.01
N ARG A 112 -6.27 19.04 -4.06
CA ARG A 112 -7.49 19.57 -4.68
C ARG A 112 -7.50 19.35 -6.20
N LEU A 113 -6.39 19.59 -6.88
CA LEU A 113 -6.28 19.36 -8.33
C LEU A 113 -6.53 17.89 -8.68
N VAL A 114 -5.87 16.96 -7.97
CA VAL A 114 -5.93 15.53 -8.28
C VAL A 114 -7.25 14.90 -7.81
N SER A 115 -7.84 15.35 -6.70
CA SER A 115 -9.10 14.80 -6.17
C SER A 115 -10.28 14.92 -7.13
N LYS A 116 -10.23 15.86 -8.10
CA LYS A 116 -11.26 15.99 -9.14
C LYS A 116 -11.41 14.73 -10.00
N ALA A 117 -10.33 13.95 -10.14
CA ALA A 117 -10.31 12.68 -10.85
C ALA A 117 -10.77 11.47 -10.01
N PHE A 118 -10.86 11.61 -8.69
CA PHE A 118 -11.21 10.53 -7.75
C PHE A 118 -12.56 10.76 -7.05
N THR A 119 -13.49 11.42 -7.73
CA THR A 119 -14.83 11.64 -7.19
C THR A 119 -15.65 10.33 -7.15
N PRO A 120 -16.66 10.21 -6.28
CA PRO A 120 -17.55 9.04 -6.25
C PRO A 120 -18.15 8.71 -7.63
N LYS A 121 -18.49 9.75 -8.42
CA LYS A 121 -19.01 9.59 -9.79
C LYS A 121 -17.96 8.99 -10.73
N ALA A 122 -16.71 9.47 -10.67
CA ALA A 122 -15.63 8.94 -11.49
C ALA A 122 -15.32 7.48 -11.12
N LEU A 123 -15.30 7.15 -9.82
CA LEU A 123 -15.09 5.79 -9.35
C LEU A 123 -16.22 4.84 -9.79
N ALA A 124 -17.48 5.27 -9.67
CA ALA A 124 -18.62 4.48 -10.14
C ALA A 124 -18.55 4.20 -11.67
N ALA A 125 -18.01 5.14 -12.44
CA ALA A 125 -17.81 4.96 -13.89
C ALA A 125 -16.72 3.93 -14.22
N LEU A 126 -15.78 3.65 -13.31
CA LEU A 126 -14.74 2.63 -13.48
C LEU A 126 -15.23 1.20 -13.16
N GLU A 127 -16.28 1.05 -12.35
CA GLU A 127 -16.73 -0.29 -11.90
C GLU A 127 -16.99 -1.27 -13.04
N PRO A 128 -17.71 -0.93 -14.16
CA PRO A 128 -17.92 -1.86 -15.26
C PRO A 128 -16.62 -2.34 -15.90
N GLU A 129 -15.63 -1.47 -15.98
CA GLU A 129 -14.32 -1.81 -16.57
C GLU A 129 -13.50 -2.70 -15.61
N ILE A 130 -13.48 -2.39 -14.32
CA ILE A 130 -12.84 -3.25 -13.28
C ILE A 130 -13.46 -4.64 -13.33
N ARG A 131 -14.78 -4.73 -13.40
CA ARG A 131 -15.53 -6.00 -13.47
C ARG A 131 -15.18 -6.79 -14.73
N ARG A 132 -15.10 -6.12 -15.87
CA ARG A 132 -14.68 -6.74 -17.15
C ARG A 132 -13.27 -7.29 -17.04
N ILE A 133 -12.31 -6.50 -16.54
CA ILE A 133 -10.91 -6.93 -16.39
C ILE A 133 -10.82 -8.12 -15.42
N ALA A 134 -11.48 -8.05 -14.27
CA ALA A 134 -11.50 -9.14 -13.29
C ALA A 134 -12.08 -10.43 -13.90
N GLY A 135 -13.23 -10.33 -14.58
CA GLY A 135 -13.86 -11.46 -15.26
C GLY A 135 -12.94 -12.10 -16.31
N GLU A 136 -12.36 -11.30 -17.20
CA GLU A 136 -11.43 -11.80 -18.24
C GLU A 136 -10.20 -12.50 -17.64
N LEU A 137 -9.65 -11.97 -16.57
CA LEU A 137 -8.52 -12.60 -15.87
C LEU A 137 -8.92 -13.96 -15.30
N ILE A 138 -10.06 -14.05 -14.60
CA ILE A 138 -10.53 -15.29 -14.00
C ILE A 138 -10.88 -16.32 -15.08
N ASP A 139 -11.59 -15.90 -16.14
CA ASP A 139 -11.96 -16.78 -17.26
C ASP A 139 -10.72 -17.37 -17.96
N GLY A 140 -9.56 -16.73 -17.89
CA GLY A 140 -8.29 -17.23 -18.43
C GLY A 140 -7.67 -18.41 -17.67
N TRP A 141 -8.13 -18.70 -16.46
CA TRP A 141 -7.55 -19.73 -15.61
C TRP A 141 -8.55 -20.55 -14.76
N VAL A 142 -9.83 -20.20 -14.73
CA VAL A 142 -10.83 -20.85 -13.86
C VAL A 142 -10.98 -22.36 -14.09
N ASP A 143 -10.66 -22.85 -15.29
CA ASP A 143 -10.68 -24.27 -15.63
C ASP A 143 -9.40 -25.04 -15.21
N ARG A 144 -8.42 -24.34 -14.63
CA ARG A 144 -7.18 -24.96 -14.13
C ARG A 144 -7.41 -25.50 -12.73
N ARG A 145 -6.76 -26.62 -12.42
CA ARG A 145 -6.84 -27.21 -11.07
C ARG A 145 -6.08 -26.37 -10.04
N GLN A 146 -4.99 -25.77 -10.44
CA GLN A 146 -4.13 -24.96 -9.57
C GLN A 146 -3.61 -23.73 -10.33
N ILE A 147 -3.51 -22.61 -9.64
CA ILE A 147 -2.96 -21.37 -10.16
C ILE A 147 -2.01 -20.73 -9.16
N GLU A 148 -1.08 -19.94 -9.66
CA GLU A 148 -0.34 -18.96 -8.88
C GLU A 148 -1.13 -17.64 -8.92
N PHE A 149 -1.80 -17.31 -7.81
CA PHE A 149 -2.81 -16.25 -7.75
C PHE A 149 -2.21 -14.84 -7.90
N VAL A 150 -0.96 -14.62 -7.43
CA VAL A 150 -0.32 -13.30 -7.50
C VAL A 150 -0.12 -12.91 -8.96
N GLU A 151 0.50 -13.77 -9.77
CA GLU A 151 0.77 -13.51 -11.19
C GLU A 151 -0.49 -13.61 -12.07
N ALA A 152 -1.39 -14.56 -11.75
CA ALA A 152 -2.57 -14.79 -12.58
C ALA A 152 -3.67 -13.76 -12.37
N PHE A 153 -3.73 -13.11 -11.19
CA PHE A 153 -4.85 -12.22 -10.84
C PHE A 153 -4.45 -10.97 -10.05
N ALA A 154 -3.77 -11.14 -8.89
CA ALA A 154 -3.59 -10.04 -7.95
C ALA A 154 -2.73 -8.90 -8.50
N VAL A 155 -1.72 -9.19 -9.31
CA VAL A 155 -0.88 -8.21 -10.02
C VAL A 155 -1.61 -7.65 -11.25
N PRO A 156 -2.11 -8.46 -12.20
CA PRO A 156 -2.63 -7.91 -13.45
C PRO A 156 -3.92 -7.09 -13.27
N LEU A 157 -4.75 -7.35 -12.26
CA LEU A 157 -5.98 -6.57 -12.06
C LEU A 157 -5.68 -5.08 -11.80
N PRO A 158 -5.01 -4.67 -10.72
CA PRO A 158 -4.76 -3.26 -10.45
C PRO A 158 -3.84 -2.61 -11.50
N VAL A 159 -2.88 -3.36 -12.07
CA VAL A 159 -2.02 -2.86 -13.16
C VAL A 159 -2.85 -2.45 -14.36
N ARG A 160 -3.79 -3.31 -14.82
CA ARG A 160 -4.66 -2.99 -15.95
C ARG A 160 -5.64 -1.86 -15.64
N VAL A 161 -6.17 -1.81 -14.40
CA VAL A 161 -7.09 -0.74 -13.98
C VAL A 161 -6.40 0.62 -14.01
N ILE A 162 -5.22 0.76 -13.40
CA ILE A 162 -4.51 2.05 -13.39
C ILE A 162 -3.92 2.39 -14.78
N ALA A 163 -3.43 1.40 -15.52
CA ALA A 163 -2.98 1.59 -16.90
C ALA A 163 -4.11 2.14 -17.79
N ARG A 164 -5.32 1.57 -17.65
CA ARG A 164 -6.50 2.03 -18.37
C ARG A 164 -6.88 3.46 -17.99
N ALA A 165 -6.88 3.77 -16.69
CA ALA A 165 -7.15 5.12 -16.19
C ALA A 165 -6.14 6.15 -16.73
N LEU A 166 -4.87 5.77 -16.86
CA LEU A 166 -3.80 6.60 -17.42
C LEU A 166 -3.67 6.51 -18.94
N ALA A 167 -4.60 5.79 -19.61
CA ALA A 167 -4.63 5.57 -21.05
C ALA A 167 -3.34 4.98 -21.64
N VAL A 168 -2.71 4.09 -20.89
CA VAL A 168 -1.57 3.29 -21.34
C VAL A 168 -2.07 2.24 -22.35
N PRO A 169 -1.45 2.11 -23.54
CA PRO A 169 -1.81 1.09 -24.50
C PRO A 169 -1.53 -0.32 -24.01
N ASP A 170 -2.34 -1.31 -24.44
CA ASP A 170 -2.24 -2.70 -23.98
C ASP A 170 -0.88 -3.34 -24.30
N ASP A 171 -0.23 -2.95 -25.38
CA ASP A 171 1.12 -3.39 -25.78
C ASP A 171 2.25 -2.82 -24.91
N ARG A 172 1.93 -1.95 -23.95
CA ARG A 172 2.87 -1.34 -23.00
C ARG A 172 2.62 -1.74 -21.55
N LEU A 173 1.75 -2.72 -21.29
CA LEU A 173 1.42 -3.16 -19.93
C LEU A 173 2.63 -3.77 -19.21
N ASP A 174 3.49 -4.51 -19.92
CA ASP A 174 4.72 -5.09 -19.34
C ASP A 174 5.72 -3.99 -18.92
N ASP A 175 5.89 -2.97 -19.77
CA ASP A 175 6.69 -1.79 -19.42
C ASP A 175 6.09 -1.06 -18.22
N PHE A 176 4.78 -0.90 -18.21
CA PHE A 176 4.07 -0.21 -17.14
C PHE A 176 4.22 -0.94 -15.78
N LYS A 177 4.15 -2.28 -15.77
CA LYS A 177 4.44 -3.10 -14.59
C LYS A 177 5.89 -2.94 -14.16
N ARG A 178 6.85 -3.04 -15.09
CA ARG A 178 8.27 -2.85 -14.80
C ARG A 178 8.55 -1.47 -14.18
N TRP A 179 8.00 -0.38 -14.74
CA TRP A 179 8.16 0.97 -14.18
C TRP A 179 7.56 1.10 -12.77
N SER A 180 6.50 0.35 -12.47
CA SER A 180 5.95 0.28 -11.11
C SER A 180 6.95 -0.38 -10.16
N ASP A 181 7.53 -1.52 -10.54
CA ASP A 181 8.54 -2.23 -9.75
C ASP A 181 9.78 -1.37 -9.52
N ASP A 182 10.28 -0.72 -10.58
CA ASP A 182 11.41 0.21 -10.53
C ASP A 182 11.14 1.36 -9.55
N SER A 183 9.92 1.88 -9.54
CA SER A 183 9.53 2.99 -8.66
C SER A 183 9.48 2.61 -7.18
N VAL A 184 9.33 1.33 -6.84
CA VAL A 184 9.29 0.84 -5.44
C VAL A 184 10.58 0.16 -4.99
N ALA A 185 11.51 -0.14 -5.89
CA ALA A 185 12.72 -0.92 -5.62
C ALA A 185 13.56 -0.42 -4.43
N GLY A 186 13.50 0.89 -4.13
CA GLY A 186 14.20 1.51 -2.99
C GLY A 186 13.32 1.74 -1.74
N ILE A 187 12.04 1.35 -1.76
CA ILE A 187 11.11 1.68 -0.67
C ILE A 187 11.10 0.58 0.40
N GLY A 188 11.76 0.86 1.53
CA GLY A 188 11.77 -0.06 2.68
C GLY A 188 12.52 -1.37 2.46
N THR A 189 13.36 -1.45 1.43
CA THR A 189 14.14 -2.64 1.05
C THR A 189 15.64 -2.38 1.18
N VAL A 190 16.41 -3.46 1.17
CA VAL A 190 17.90 -3.44 1.10
C VAL A 190 18.31 -3.77 -0.34
N ALA A 191 18.04 -2.85 -1.28
CA ALA A 191 18.48 -3.01 -2.66
C ALA A 191 19.96 -2.62 -2.83
N SER A 192 20.69 -3.36 -3.67
CA SER A 192 22.06 -3.03 -4.08
C SER A 192 22.13 -1.70 -4.84
N PHE A 193 23.33 -1.16 -4.99
CA PHE A 193 23.51 0.07 -5.77
C PHE A 193 23.12 -0.14 -7.24
N GLU A 194 23.51 -1.26 -7.84
CA GLU A 194 23.20 -1.62 -9.22
C GLU A 194 21.70 -1.74 -9.45
N GLU A 195 20.97 -2.39 -8.54
CA GLU A 195 19.51 -2.50 -8.62
C GLU A 195 18.84 -1.12 -8.54
N ARG A 196 19.29 -0.27 -7.62
CA ARG A 196 18.77 1.10 -7.52
C ARG A 196 19.07 1.95 -8.76
N LEU A 197 20.25 1.78 -9.35
CA LEU A 197 20.65 2.50 -10.56
C LEU A 197 19.85 2.02 -11.78
N ALA A 198 19.57 0.71 -11.87
CA ALA A 198 18.72 0.13 -12.91
C ALA A 198 17.27 0.64 -12.77
N ALA A 199 16.73 0.61 -11.56
CA ALA A 199 15.40 1.12 -11.25
C ALA A 199 15.26 2.61 -11.60
N GLU A 200 16.28 3.43 -11.33
CA GLU A 200 16.28 4.85 -11.67
C GLU A 200 16.18 5.08 -13.19
N ARG A 201 16.85 4.26 -13.99
CA ARG A 201 16.71 4.32 -15.47
C ARG A 201 15.29 3.96 -15.92
N GLY A 202 14.66 2.97 -15.30
CA GLY A 202 13.28 2.63 -15.58
C GLY A 202 12.31 3.77 -15.21
N VAL A 203 12.57 4.47 -14.11
CA VAL A 203 11.78 5.67 -13.76
C VAL A 203 11.99 6.79 -14.79
N ASN A 204 13.19 7.00 -15.33
CA ASN A 204 13.42 7.96 -16.40
C ASN A 204 12.65 7.58 -17.68
N GLU A 205 12.63 6.29 -18.06
CA GLU A 205 11.81 5.81 -19.19
C GLU A 205 10.33 6.11 -18.97
N PHE A 206 9.80 5.85 -17.77
CA PHE A 206 8.43 6.23 -17.40
C PHE A 206 8.19 7.73 -17.57
N GLN A 207 9.08 8.57 -17.07
CA GLN A 207 8.95 10.02 -17.17
C GLN A 207 8.92 10.48 -18.63
N HIS A 208 9.81 9.98 -19.48
CA HIS A 208 9.84 10.32 -20.91
C HIS A 208 8.57 9.85 -21.62
N HIS A 209 8.12 8.62 -21.36
CA HIS A 209 6.87 8.12 -21.92
C HIS A 209 5.69 9.03 -21.57
N PHE A 210 5.51 9.37 -20.30
CA PHE A 210 4.38 10.20 -19.90
C PHE A 210 4.52 11.67 -20.28
N ALA A 211 5.73 12.21 -20.41
CA ALA A 211 5.94 13.53 -20.99
C ALA A 211 5.40 13.59 -22.43
N ASP A 212 5.70 12.58 -23.24
CA ASP A 212 5.15 12.46 -24.60
C ASP A 212 3.62 12.29 -24.61
N GLN A 213 3.06 11.50 -23.69
CA GLN A 213 1.61 11.32 -23.59
C GLN A 213 0.91 12.63 -23.18
N ILE A 214 1.46 13.39 -22.25
CA ILE A 214 0.94 14.70 -21.84
C ILE A 214 0.92 15.66 -23.03
N GLU A 215 2.00 15.74 -23.82
CA GLU A 215 2.05 16.60 -25.00
C GLU A 215 1.04 16.17 -26.09
N ARG A 216 0.83 14.87 -26.26
CA ARG A 216 -0.21 14.35 -27.16
C ARG A 216 -1.61 14.72 -26.68
N ARG A 217 -1.91 14.56 -25.38
CA ARG A 217 -3.20 14.89 -24.78
C ARG A 217 -3.53 16.38 -24.81
N ARG A 218 -2.53 17.24 -24.72
CA ARG A 218 -2.70 18.70 -24.91
C ARG A 218 -3.18 19.05 -26.31
N ARG A 219 -2.81 18.25 -27.33
CA ARG A 219 -3.21 18.46 -28.73
C ARG A 219 -4.50 17.72 -29.07
N ASP A 220 -4.74 16.56 -28.47
CA ASP A 220 -5.88 15.66 -28.70
C ASP A 220 -6.45 15.20 -27.36
N PRO A 221 -7.27 16.05 -26.68
CA PRO A 221 -7.88 15.71 -25.40
C PRO A 221 -8.82 14.51 -25.53
N ARG A 222 -8.85 13.64 -24.49
CA ARG A 222 -9.72 12.47 -24.42
C ARG A 222 -10.41 12.42 -23.06
N ASP A 223 -11.44 11.60 -22.95
CA ASP A 223 -12.11 11.36 -21.66
C ASP A 223 -11.31 10.34 -20.84
N ASP A 224 -10.18 10.81 -20.24
CA ASP A 224 -9.29 10.01 -19.41
C ASP A 224 -8.71 10.85 -18.26
N LEU A 225 -8.11 10.13 -17.28
CA LEU A 225 -7.50 10.74 -16.10
C LEU A 225 -6.38 11.74 -16.48
N LEU A 226 -5.61 11.43 -17.53
CA LEU A 226 -4.50 12.26 -17.95
C LEU A 226 -4.99 13.62 -18.46
N THR A 227 -6.04 13.64 -19.30
CA THR A 227 -6.69 14.88 -19.72
C THR A 227 -7.28 15.63 -18.52
N THR A 228 -7.93 14.91 -17.59
CA THR A 228 -8.49 15.53 -16.37
C THR A 228 -7.40 16.24 -15.55
N LEU A 229 -6.20 15.65 -15.42
CA LEU A 229 -5.08 16.28 -14.70
C LEU A 229 -4.51 17.49 -15.47
N ILE A 230 -4.41 17.40 -16.80
CA ILE A 230 -3.94 18.51 -17.66
C ILE A 230 -4.89 19.72 -17.52
N ASP A 231 -6.20 19.46 -17.48
CA ASP A 231 -7.25 20.48 -17.47
C ASP A 231 -7.63 20.92 -16.05
N ALA A 232 -7.10 20.27 -15.01
CA ALA A 232 -7.41 20.60 -13.63
C ALA A 232 -7.05 22.07 -13.32
N ARG A 233 -8.00 22.82 -12.77
CA ARG A 233 -7.85 24.22 -12.35
C ARG A 233 -8.43 24.39 -10.96
N LEU A 234 -7.91 25.32 -10.22
CA LEU A 234 -8.47 25.76 -8.94
C LEU A 234 -9.11 27.13 -9.12
N ASP A 235 -10.07 27.42 -8.28
CA ASP A 235 -10.72 28.72 -8.29
C ASP A 235 -9.76 29.75 -7.64
N ASP A 236 -9.62 30.93 -8.26
CA ASP A 236 -8.70 31.98 -7.79
C ASP A 236 -9.13 32.56 -6.43
N ASP A 237 -10.41 32.40 -6.07
CA ASP A 237 -10.98 32.88 -4.81
C ASP A 237 -10.92 31.87 -3.66
N ASP A 238 -10.24 30.71 -3.86
CA ASP A 238 -10.13 29.69 -2.80
C ASP A 238 -9.17 30.14 -1.69
N PRO A 239 -9.67 30.40 -0.47
CA PRO A 239 -8.87 31.00 0.61
C PRO A 239 -7.76 30.09 1.14
N ASP A 240 -7.85 28.78 0.90
CA ASP A 240 -6.88 27.79 1.39
C ASP A 240 -5.80 27.47 0.36
N VAL A 241 -5.85 28.07 -0.84
CA VAL A 241 -4.92 27.82 -1.93
C VAL A 241 -4.12 29.07 -2.25
N VAL A 242 -2.82 29.03 -2.00
CA VAL A 242 -1.90 30.15 -2.25
C VAL A 242 -1.49 30.22 -3.73
N ASP A 243 -1.45 29.09 -4.42
CA ASP A 243 -1.02 28.95 -5.81
C ASP A 243 -2.10 28.23 -6.63
N THR A 244 -2.80 28.96 -7.51
CA THR A 244 -3.88 28.45 -8.36
C THR A 244 -3.43 28.02 -9.75
N ARG A 245 -2.13 28.20 -10.08
CA ARG A 245 -1.59 27.80 -11.39
C ARG A 245 -1.88 26.32 -11.71
N PRO A 246 -2.07 25.95 -12.98
CA PRO A 246 -2.16 24.55 -13.38
C PRO A 246 -0.87 23.78 -13.04
N LEU A 247 -0.97 22.45 -13.03
CA LEU A 247 0.21 21.58 -12.86
C LEU A 247 1.19 21.80 -14.01
N ASP A 248 2.47 21.97 -13.71
CA ASP A 248 3.53 21.93 -14.71
C ASP A 248 3.96 20.48 -15.00
N LEU A 249 4.84 20.28 -15.98
CA LEU A 249 5.23 18.95 -16.42
C LEU A 249 5.93 18.15 -15.33
N PRO A 250 6.92 18.66 -14.58
CA PRO A 250 7.53 17.94 -13.46
C PRO A 250 6.53 17.56 -12.35
N GLU A 251 5.58 18.43 -12.02
CA GLU A 251 4.54 18.15 -11.04
C GLU A 251 3.62 17.02 -11.54
N MET A 252 3.18 17.07 -12.80
CA MET A 252 2.36 16.01 -13.40
C MET A 252 3.09 14.67 -13.40
N LEU A 253 4.35 14.62 -13.82
CA LEU A 253 5.14 13.38 -13.85
C LEU A 253 5.32 12.79 -12.45
N SER A 254 5.58 13.64 -11.44
CA SER A 254 5.70 13.20 -10.05
C SER A 254 4.37 12.65 -9.50
N ILE A 255 3.25 13.27 -9.86
CA ILE A 255 1.90 12.80 -9.48
C ILE A 255 1.58 11.48 -10.18
N LEU A 256 1.85 11.35 -11.48
CA LEU A 256 1.61 10.12 -12.24
C LEU A 256 2.43 8.95 -11.69
N GLN A 257 3.69 9.17 -11.32
CA GLN A 257 4.52 8.15 -10.68
C GLN A 257 3.95 7.73 -9.31
N GLN A 258 3.46 8.69 -8.50
CA GLN A 258 2.80 8.36 -7.24
C GLN A 258 1.52 7.55 -7.45
N LEU A 259 0.72 7.89 -8.45
CA LEU A 259 -0.51 7.15 -8.79
C LEU A 259 -0.20 5.73 -9.27
N LEU A 260 0.84 5.55 -10.09
CA LEU A 260 1.30 4.24 -10.55
C LEU A 260 1.62 3.33 -9.36
N VAL A 261 2.52 3.77 -8.48
CA VAL A 261 2.98 2.99 -7.32
C VAL A 261 1.84 2.74 -6.33
N ALA A 262 1.11 3.79 -5.97
CA ALA A 262 0.09 3.71 -4.94
C ALA A 262 -1.10 2.83 -5.37
N GLY A 263 -1.47 2.86 -6.65
CA GLY A 263 -2.63 2.13 -7.16
C GLY A 263 -2.35 0.64 -7.41
N ASN A 264 -1.13 0.28 -7.75
CA ASN A 264 -0.77 -1.09 -8.12
C ASN A 264 -0.35 -1.93 -6.90
N GLU A 265 0.75 -1.57 -6.26
CA GLU A 265 1.41 -2.39 -5.26
C GLU A 265 0.54 -2.72 -4.04
N THR A 266 -0.18 -1.73 -3.54
CA THR A 266 -0.98 -1.90 -2.33
C THR A 266 -2.22 -2.76 -2.57
N THR A 267 -2.88 -2.60 -3.72
CA THR A 267 -4.05 -3.40 -4.09
C THR A 267 -3.66 -4.84 -4.39
N THR A 268 -2.54 -5.09 -5.07
CA THR A 268 -1.98 -6.45 -5.26
C THR A 268 -1.82 -7.16 -3.93
N LYS A 269 -1.19 -6.50 -2.94
CA LYS A 269 -0.95 -7.07 -1.61
C LYS A 269 -2.25 -7.34 -0.86
N MET A 270 -3.23 -6.43 -0.96
CA MET A 270 -4.56 -6.62 -0.37
C MET A 270 -5.28 -7.83 -0.98
N LEU A 271 -5.30 -7.95 -2.32
CA LEU A 271 -5.97 -9.06 -3.01
C LEU A 271 -5.34 -10.42 -2.67
N THR A 272 -4.02 -10.48 -2.64
CA THR A 272 -3.28 -11.70 -2.28
C THR A 272 -3.59 -12.12 -0.85
N GLU A 273 -3.54 -11.18 0.11
CA GLU A 273 -3.84 -11.47 1.51
C GLU A 273 -5.32 -11.83 1.71
N MET A 274 -6.22 -11.22 0.98
CA MET A 274 -7.65 -11.57 1.02
C MET A 274 -7.87 -13.04 0.63
N MET A 275 -7.25 -13.49 -0.45
CA MET A 275 -7.35 -14.90 -0.87
C MET A 275 -6.69 -15.85 0.12
N ARG A 276 -5.52 -15.49 0.70
CA ARG A 276 -4.88 -16.28 1.76
C ARG A 276 -5.80 -16.42 2.97
N LEU A 277 -6.33 -15.30 3.48
CA LEU A 277 -7.19 -15.28 4.65
C LEU A 277 -8.50 -16.07 4.44
N LEU A 278 -9.10 -16.00 3.25
CA LEU A 278 -10.28 -16.77 2.90
C LEU A 278 -9.97 -18.26 2.66
N GLY A 279 -8.82 -18.58 2.07
CA GLY A 279 -8.39 -19.98 1.89
C GLY A 279 -8.11 -20.71 3.20
N GLU A 280 -7.67 -19.97 4.24
CA GLU A 280 -7.56 -20.51 5.61
C GLU A 280 -8.94 -20.67 6.31
N ARG A 281 -10.01 -20.13 5.71
CA ARG A 281 -11.36 -20.05 6.31
C ARG A 281 -12.45 -20.44 5.31
N PRO A 282 -12.53 -21.71 4.92
CA PRO A 282 -13.50 -22.16 3.93
C PRO A 282 -14.96 -21.87 4.32
N ASP A 283 -15.26 -21.85 5.62
CA ASP A 283 -16.59 -21.47 6.11
C ASP A 283 -16.94 -20.00 5.78
N GLU A 284 -15.98 -19.10 5.86
CA GLU A 284 -16.20 -17.68 5.50
C GLU A 284 -16.41 -17.52 3.99
N TRP A 285 -15.70 -18.30 3.17
CA TRP A 285 -15.95 -18.34 1.74
C TRP A 285 -17.41 -18.79 1.44
N GLN A 286 -17.91 -19.82 2.10
CA GLN A 286 -19.29 -20.26 1.93
C GLN A 286 -20.31 -19.23 2.44
N ARG A 287 -20.01 -18.53 3.53
CA ARG A 287 -20.84 -17.40 4.01
C ARG A 287 -20.92 -16.28 2.98
N LEU A 288 -19.79 -15.91 2.37
CA LEU A 288 -19.73 -14.93 1.28
C LEU A 288 -20.52 -15.37 0.05
N ARG A 289 -20.44 -16.64 -0.33
CA ARG A 289 -21.24 -17.18 -1.45
C ARG A 289 -22.75 -17.12 -1.17
N ALA A 290 -23.14 -17.37 0.07
CA ALA A 290 -24.52 -17.28 0.51
C ALA A 290 -25.02 -15.81 0.59
N ASP A 291 -24.13 -14.87 0.95
CA ASP A 291 -24.43 -13.46 1.06
C ASP A 291 -23.26 -12.60 0.51
N PRO A 292 -23.22 -12.31 -0.79
CA PRO A 292 -22.19 -11.50 -1.41
C PRO A 292 -22.11 -10.03 -0.91
N THR A 293 -23.15 -9.54 -0.23
CA THR A 293 -23.14 -8.18 0.35
C THR A 293 -22.09 -8.01 1.45
N ARG A 294 -21.59 -9.12 2.01
CA ARG A 294 -20.49 -9.16 2.99
C ARG A 294 -19.11 -8.81 2.39
N ALA A 295 -19.01 -8.74 1.06
CA ALA A 295 -17.73 -8.49 0.37
C ALA A 295 -17.04 -7.21 0.86
N GLU A 296 -17.78 -6.13 1.10
CA GLU A 296 -17.21 -4.89 1.65
C GLU A 296 -16.58 -5.09 3.03
N ALA A 297 -17.24 -5.82 3.91
CA ALA A 297 -16.73 -6.07 5.26
C ALA A 297 -15.47 -6.95 5.23
N VAL A 298 -15.43 -7.95 4.35
CA VAL A 298 -14.24 -8.79 4.13
C VAL A 298 -13.06 -7.96 3.61
N VAL A 299 -13.28 -7.04 2.68
CA VAL A 299 -12.24 -6.12 2.17
C VAL A 299 -11.72 -5.23 3.30
N GLU A 300 -12.60 -4.62 4.12
CA GLU A 300 -12.18 -3.78 5.25
C GLU A 300 -11.37 -4.56 6.29
N GLU A 301 -11.80 -5.78 6.65
CA GLU A 301 -11.07 -6.60 7.61
C GLU A 301 -9.73 -7.11 7.06
N THR A 302 -9.69 -7.43 5.77
CA THR A 302 -8.43 -7.71 5.07
C THR A 302 -7.48 -6.52 5.17
N LEU A 303 -7.95 -5.31 4.85
CA LEU A 303 -7.15 -4.08 4.94
C LEU A 303 -6.64 -3.83 6.37
N ARG A 304 -7.50 -4.04 7.39
CA ARG A 304 -7.09 -3.91 8.79
C ARG A 304 -5.98 -4.89 9.14
N LEU A 305 -6.20 -6.16 8.87
CA LEU A 305 -5.33 -7.24 9.34
C LEU A 305 -4.01 -7.34 8.55
N SER A 306 -4.08 -7.19 7.21
CA SER A 306 -2.89 -7.24 6.35
C SER A 306 -2.12 -5.93 6.32
N THR A 307 -2.84 -4.81 6.27
CA THR A 307 -2.26 -3.46 6.20
C THR A 307 -1.12 -3.38 5.17
N PRO A 308 -1.40 -3.39 3.85
CA PRO A 308 -0.37 -3.47 2.80
C PRO A 308 0.75 -2.44 2.94
N THR A 309 0.42 -1.20 3.33
CA THR A 309 1.39 -0.18 3.74
C THR A 309 1.54 -0.23 5.25
N GLN A 310 2.65 -0.82 5.73
CA GLN A 310 2.89 -1.09 7.15
C GLN A 310 3.04 0.18 7.98
N GLY A 311 3.54 1.26 7.38
CA GLY A 311 3.73 2.53 8.06
C GLY A 311 4.23 3.62 7.12
N MET A 312 4.33 4.84 7.66
CA MET A 312 4.80 6.01 6.92
C MET A 312 5.73 6.86 7.78
N PHE A 313 6.72 7.46 7.12
CA PHE A 313 7.64 8.38 7.76
C PHE A 313 7.02 9.74 8.01
N ARG A 314 7.49 10.39 9.09
CA ARG A 314 7.29 11.82 9.37
C ARG A 314 8.59 12.43 9.88
N LEU A 315 8.77 13.72 9.66
CA LEU A 315 9.87 14.52 10.19
C LEU A 315 9.33 15.44 11.29
N VAL A 316 9.92 15.38 12.47
CA VAL A 316 9.58 16.28 13.59
C VAL A 316 10.14 17.67 13.29
N THR A 317 9.28 18.69 13.22
CA THR A 317 9.67 20.07 12.83
C THR A 317 10.12 20.93 14.00
N ARG A 318 9.74 20.56 15.23
CA ARG A 318 10.06 21.26 16.48
C ARG A 318 10.16 20.27 17.63
N ASP A 319 10.90 20.64 18.67
CA ASP A 319 10.95 19.82 19.89
C ASP A 319 9.51 19.57 20.41
N THR A 320 9.20 18.30 20.65
CA THR A 320 7.87 17.86 21.10
C THR A 320 7.99 16.63 21.98
N GLU A 321 6.88 16.22 22.58
CA GLU A 321 6.76 14.99 23.35
C GLU A 321 5.60 14.14 22.76
N LEU A 322 5.79 12.83 22.68
CA LEU A 322 4.79 11.88 22.24
C LEU A 322 4.83 10.64 23.13
N GLY A 323 3.71 10.32 23.80
CA GLY A 323 3.63 9.14 24.66
C GLY A 323 4.66 9.13 25.81
N GLY A 324 5.05 10.30 26.32
CA GLY A 324 6.06 10.47 27.37
C GLY A 324 7.52 10.43 26.88
N VAL A 325 7.74 10.37 25.56
CA VAL A 325 9.09 10.36 24.95
C VAL A 325 9.36 11.71 24.26
N SER A 326 10.48 12.35 24.63
CA SER A 326 10.95 13.58 23.98
C SER A 326 11.43 13.30 22.55
N LEU A 327 10.92 14.05 21.60
CA LEU A 327 11.28 13.98 20.17
C LEU A 327 11.89 15.33 19.77
N PRO A 328 13.23 15.43 19.68
CA PRO A 328 13.88 16.65 19.19
C PRO A 328 13.50 17.00 17.74
N ALA A 329 13.51 18.27 17.41
CA ALA A 329 13.39 18.74 16.03
C ALA A 329 14.41 18.04 15.12
N GLY A 330 13.99 17.62 13.92
CA GLY A 330 14.80 16.83 13.01
C GLY A 330 14.73 15.32 13.23
N SER A 331 14.11 14.84 14.30
CA SER A 331 13.85 13.42 14.52
C SER A 331 12.94 12.86 13.42
N ARG A 332 13.20 11.63 13.01
CA ARG A 332 12.32 10.89 12.09
C ARG A 332 11.44 9.95 12.89
N VAL A 333 10.18 9.87 12.50
CA VAL A 333 9.18 9.01 13.12
C VAL A 333 8.58 8.11 12.03
N VAL A 334 8.36 6.86 12.34
CA VAL A 334 7.51 5.95 11.54
C VAL A 334 6.24 5.69 12.33
N VAL A 335 5.10 6.07 11.76
CA VAL A 335 3.79 5.66 12.27
C VAL A 335 3.47 4.26 11.76
N ALA A 336 3.41 3.27 12.66
CA ALA A 336 3.21 1.87 12.31
C ALA A 336 1.71 1.55 12.21
N PHE A 337 1.12 1.72 11.02
CA PHE A 337 -0.29 1.43 10.77
C PHE A 337 -0.66 -0.02 11.07
N CYS A 338 0.21 -0.96 10.67
CA CYS A 338 0.02 -2.39 10.90
C CYS A 338 -0.04 -2.74 12.40
N SER A 339 0.73 -2.03 13.22
CA SER A 339 0.67 -2.16 14.67
C SER A 339 -0.60 -1.55 15.23
N ALA A 340 -0.94 -0.32 14.85
CA ALA A 340 -2.14 0.38 15.29
C ALA A 340 -3.43 -0.39 14.92
N ASN A 341 -3.44 -1.06 13.77
CA ASN A 341 -4.56 -1.90 13.32
C ASN A 341 -4.72 -3.21 14.10
N ARG A 342 -3.76 -3.53 14.96
CA ARG A 342 -3.78 -4.68 15.89
C ARG A 342 -3.74 -4.24 17.36
N ASP A 343 -4.12 -3.00 17.64
CA ASP A 343 -4.20 -2.46 19.00
C ASP A 343 -5.48 -2.97 19.68
N ASP A 344 -5.32 -3.73 20.77
CA ASP A 344 -6.40 -4.34 21.53
C ASP A 344 -7.24 -3.31 22.31
N SER A 345 -6.73 -2.09 22.50
CA SER A 345 -7.53 -0.98 23.02
C SER A 345 -8.61 -0.48 22.05
N VAL A 346 -8.48 -0.84 20.76
CA VAL A 346 -9.39 -0.42 19.68
C VAL A 346 -10.15 -1.60 19.09
N PHE A 347 -9.46 -2.71 18.87
CA PHE A 347 -9.98 -3.89 18.19
C PHE A 347 -9.95 -5.10 19.13
N GLU A 348 -11.12 -5.56 19.54
CA GLU A 348 -11.23 -6.78 20.34
C GLU A 348 -10.69 -7.97 19.53
N HIS A 349 -9.88 -8.84 20.17
CA HIS A 349 -9.20 -9.96 19.49
C HIS A 349 -8.50 -9.54 18.19
N PRO A 350 -7.53 -8.61 18.26
CA PRO A 350 -7.03 -7.86 17.08
C PRO A 350 -6.34 -8.73 16.02
N ASP A 351 -5.88 -9.93 16.39
CA ASP A 351 -5.21 -10.87 15.48
C ASP A 351 -6.17 -11.84 14.77
N LEU A 352 -7.45 -11.86 15.16
CA LEU A 352 -8.46 -12.66 14.49
C LEU A 352 -9.04 -11.93 13.28
N PHE A 353 -9.25 -12.67 12.21
CA PHE A 353 -10.00 -12.21 11.05
C PHE A 353 -11.50 -12.29 11.36
N ASP A 354 -12.15 -11.15 11.48
CA ASP A 354 -13.56 -11.02 11.83
C ASP A 354 -14.23 -9.89 11.04
N PRO A 355 -14.83 -10.18 9.88
CA PRO A 355 -15.55 -9.18 9.08
C PRO A 355 -16.81 -8.59 9.77
N ASP A 356 -17.29 -9.21 10.83
CA ASP A 356 -18.47 -8.73 11.59
C ASP A 356 -18.10 -7.80 12.76
N ARG A 357 -16.85 -7.40 12.86
CA ARG A 357 -16.29 -6.53 13.89
C ARG A 357 -16.98 -5.16 13.95
N GLU A 358 -17.38 -4.69 15.12
CA GLU A 358 -18.11 -3.42 15.29
C GLU A 358 -17.34 -2.18 14.81
N ARG A 359 -16.03 -2.10 15.11
CA ARG A 359 -15.18 -0.92 14.82
C ARG A 359 -14.34 -1.10 13.55
N LEU A 360 -14.80 -1.89 12.61
CA LEU A 360 -14.05 -2.31 11.43
C LEU A 360 -13.44 -1.14 10.64
N ARG A 361 -14.16 -0.05 10.46
CA ARG A 361 -13.71 1.12 9.68
C ARG A 361 -12.79 2.10 10.45
N GLU A 362 -12.41 1.78 11.68
CA GLU A 362 -11.46 2.59 12.44
C GLU A 362 -10.00 2.23 12.14
N HIS A 363 -9.76 1.25 11.31
CA HIS A 363 -8.41 0.88 10.89
C HIS A 363 -7.69 2.04 10.14
N LEU A 364 -6.36 2.05 10.26
CA LEU A 364 -5.48 3.07 9.69
C LEU A 364 -4.73 2.60 8.44
N ALA A 365 -5.21 1.57 7.73
CA ALA A 365 -4.58 1.08 6.50
C ALA A 365 -4.51 2.14 5.40
N PHE A 366 -5.40 3.13 5.43
CA PHE A 366 -5.43 4.29 4.53
C PHE A 366 -4.88 5.57 5.18
N GLY A 367 -4.26 5.48 6.35
CA GLY A 367 -3.85 6.65 7.12
C GLY A 367 -5.03 7.47 7.65
N LYS A 368 -4.77 8.72 8.04
CA LYS A 368 -5.75 9.69 8.53
C LYS A 368 -5.28 11.12 8.28
N GLY A 369 -6.14 12.11 8.50
CA GLY A 369 -5.82 13.53 8.36
C GLY A 369 -5.69 13.97 6.90
N ILE A 370 -4.88 15.00 6.66
CA ILE A 370 -4.75 15.61 5.32
C ILE A 370 -4.21 14.65 4.27
N HIS A 371 -3.38 13.67 4.70
CA HIS A 371 -2.80 12.63 3.85
C HIS A 371 -3.63 11.33 3.78
N PHE A 372 -4.88 11.33 4.23
CA PHE A 372 -5.76 10.17 4.04
C PHE A 372 -5.73 9.72 2.57
N CYS A 373 -5.59 8.40 2.34
CA CYS A 373 -5.35 7.84 1.01
C CYS A 373 -6.35 8.34 -0.03
N LEU A 374 -5.85 8.92 -1.13
CA LEU A 374 -6.68 9.39 -2.24
C LEU A 374 -7.40 8.24 -2.94
N GLY A 375 -6.70 7.11 -3.11
CA GLY A 375 -7.19 5.90 -3.76
C GLY A 375 -8.05 5.00 -2.88
N ALA A 376 -8.39 5.39 -1.64
CA ALA A 376 -9.12 4.52 -0.72
C ALA A 376 -10.46 4.02 -1.29
N GLY A 377 -11.17 4.86 -2.03
CA GLY A 377 -12.40 4.48 -2.72
C GLY A 377 -12.17 3.48 -3.85
N LEU A 378 -11.11 3.70 -4.64
CA LEU A 378 -10.75 2.81 -5.76
C LEU A 378 -10.29 1.44 -5.24
N SER A 379 -9.41 1.40 -4.25
CA SER A 379 -8.92 0.13 -3.67
C SER A 379 -10.05 -0.73 -3.08
N ARG A 380 -11.02 -0.10 -2.40
CA ARG A 380 -12.23 -0.78 -1.90
C ARG A 380 -13.09 -1.31 -3.03
N LEU A 381 -13.26 -0.51 -4.08
CA LEU A 381 -14.02 -0.90 -5.27
C LEU A 381 -13.35 -2.09 -5.98
N GLU A 382 -12.05 -2.04 -6.20
CA GLU A 382 -11.30 -3.15 -6.79
C GLU A 382 -11.38 -4.41 -5.94
N GLY A 383 -11.20 -4.31 -4.62
CA GLY A 383 -11.31 -5.45 -3.71
C GLY A 383 -12.71 -6.07 -3.72
N ARG A 384 -13.76 -5.24 -3.65
CA ARG A 384 -15.16 -5.71 -3.70
C ARG A 384 -15.49 -6.38 -5.03
N VAL A 385 -15.20 -5.72 -6.15
CA VAL A 385 -15.47 -6.26 -7.48
C VAL A 385 -14.67 -7.53 -7.75
N ALA A 386 -13.39 -7.57 -7.38
CA ALA A 386 -12.58 -8.77 -7.48
C ALA A 386 -13.22 -9.95 -6.72
N LEU A 387 -13.63 -9.72 -5.48
CA LEU A 387 -14.26 -10.74 -4.67
C LEU A 387 -15.61 -11.21 -5.25
N GLU A 388 -16.46 -10.29 -5.70
CA GLU A 388 -17.73 -10.61 -6.37
C GLU A 388 -17.52 -11.46 -7.63
N GLU A 389 -16.55 -11.14 -8.47
CA GLU A 389 -16.24 -11.88 -9.70
C GLU A 389 -15.65 -13.27 -9.41
N LEU A 390 -14.83 -13.40 -8.37
CA LEU A 390 -14.31 -14.68 -7.88
C LEU A 390 -15.45 -15.56 -7.35
N LEU A 391 -16.34 -15.02 -6.51
CA LEU A 391 -17.49 -15.73 -5.95
C LEU A 391 -18.46 -16.22 -7.05
N ALA A 392 -18.61 -15.47 -8.14
CA ALA A 392 -19.47 -15.84 -9.25
C ALA A 392 -18.94 -17.04 -10.05
N ARG A 393 -17.62 -17.30 -10.05
CA ARG A 393 -16.97 -18.30 -10.91
C ARG A 393 -16.33 -19.46 -10.15
N ILE A 394 -15.99 -19.26 -8.88
CA ILE A 394 -15.31 -20.25 -8.05
C ILE A 394 -16.26 -20.77 -6.98
N GLU A 395 -16.55 -22.07 -7.00
CA GLU A 395 -17.39 -22.71 -6.00
C GLU A 395 -16.67 -22.88 -4.67
N SER A 396 -15.48 -23.43 -4.73
CA SER A 396 -14.60 -23.63 -3.58
C SER A 396 -13.15 -23.56 -3.99
N PHE A 397 -12.29 -23.24 -3.06
CA PHE A 397 -10.84 -23.27 -3.24
C PHE A 397 -10.14 -23.57 -1.92
N GLY A 398 -8.88 -23.99 -2.02
CA GLY A 398 -7.98 -24.18 -0.91
C GLY A 398 -6.59 -23.60 -1.20
N LEU A 399 -5.77 -23.51 -0.18
CA LEU A 399 -4.37 -23.16 -0.32
C LEU A 399 -3.57 -24.42 -0.57
N ALA A 400 -2.72 -24.42 -1.60
CA ALA A 400 -1.88 -25.58 -1.89
C ALA A 400 -0.88 -25.84 -0.74
N ASP A 401 -0.60 -27.09 -0.45
CA ASP A 401 0.36 -27.52 0.59
C ASP A 401 1.79 -27.02 0.31
N SER A 402 2.09 -26.65 -0.95
CA SER A 402 3.40 -26.11 -1.37
C SER A 402 3.65 -24.67 -0.95
N ASN A 403 2.65 -23.95 -0.43
CA ASN A 403 2.81 -22.56 -0.03
C ASN A 403 3.80 -22.41 1.13
N THR A 404 4.79 -21.54 0.97
CA THR A 404 5.74 -21.15 2.02
C THR A 404 5.35 -19.87 2.73
N PHE A 405 4.38 -19.11 2.17
CA PHE A 405 3.91 -17.81 2.68
C PHE A 405 5.04 -16.80 2.90
N GLU A 406 6.00 -16.76 1.98
CA GLU A 406 7.10 -15.82 2.02
C GLU A 406 6.65 -14.43 1.62
N TYR A 407 7.04 -13.42 2.43
CA TYR A 407 6.74 -12.00 2.19
C TYR A 407 7.91 -11.28 1.56
N HIS A 408 7.61 -10.28 0.72
CA HIS A 408 8.63 -9.38 0.18
C HIS A 408 9.46 -8.76 1.32
N PRO A 409 10.80 -8.63 1.14
CA PRO A 409 11.70 -8.12 2.17
C PRO A 409 11.62 -6.59 2.29
N SER A 410 10.46 -6.07 2.68
CA SER A 410 10.22 -4.63 2.90
C SER A 410 9.49 -4.42 4.21
N PHE A 411 10.02 -3.53 5.06
CA PHE A 411 9.36 -3.18 6.31
C PHE A 411 8.22 -2.14 6.15
N LEU A 412 8.08 -1.54 4.95
CA LEU A 412 7.02 -0.58 4.66
C LEU A 412 5.89 -1.15 3.80
N LEU A 413 6.19 -2.09 2.92
CA LEU A 413 5.22 -2.70 2.00
C LEU A 413 5.17 -4.20 2.24
N ARG A 414 4.05 -4.71 2.76
CA ARG A 414 3.90 -6.12 3.11
C ARG A 414 2.95 -6.83 2.15
N GLY A 415 3.40 -7.90 1.54
CA GLY A 415 2.61 -8.79 0.70
C GLY A 415 3.38 -10.05 0.36
N LEU A 416 2.66 -11.14 0.13
CA LEU A 416 3.23 -12.41 -0.28
C LEU A 416 3.89 -12.29 -1.66
N ILE A 417 5.02 -12.98 -1.82
CA ILE A 417 5.71 -13.11 -3.11
C ILE A 417 4.91 -14.01 -4.04
N ARG A 418 4.31 -15.09 -3.48
CA ARG A 418 3.61 -16.14 -4.20
C ARG A 418 2.43 -16.67 -3.38
N LEU A 419 1.35 -17.06 -4.05
CA LEU A 419 0.22 -17.75 -3.44
C LEU A 419 -0.36 -18.78 -4.43
N ASP A 420 -0.09 -20.05 -4.19
CA ASP A 420 -0.67 -21.15 -4.96
C ASP A 420 -2.04 -21.52 -4.40
N VAL A 421 -3.05 -21.48 -5.27
CA VAL A 421 -4.45 -21.76 -4.95
C VAL A 421 -4.91 -22.98 -5.73
N GLU A 422 -5.54 -23.94 -5.05
CA GLU A 422 -6.18 -25.10 -5.66
C GLU A 422 -7.68 -24.83 -5.79
N LEU A 423 -8.21 -24.95 -7.01
CA LEU A 423 -9.63 -24.79 -7.28
C LEU A 423 -10.33 -26.14 -7.07
N GLY A 424 -11.41 -26.12 -6.29
CA GLY A 424 -12.23 -27.32 -6.08
C GLY A 424 -12.96 -27.71 -7.35
N ASP A 425 -13.02 -29.00 -7.62
CA ASP A 425 -13.89 -29.55 -8.67
C ASP A 425 -15.33 -29.13 -8.37
N GLY A 426 -16.00 -28.46 -9.28
CA GLY A 426 -17.42 -28.10 -9.21
C GLY A 426 -18.36 -29.31 -9.32
N GLY A 427 -18.04 -30.40 -8.67
CA GLY A 427 -18.75 -31.65 -8.67
C GLY A 427 -18.64 -32.34 -7.32
N LEU A 428 -19.70 -32.21 -6.56
CA LEU A 428 -20.19 -33.12 -5.51
C LEU A 428 -19.35 -34.40 -5.30
N GLU A 429 -18.64 -34.50 -4.19
CA GLU A 429 -18.68 -35.71 -3.38
C GLU A 429 -18.43 -35.37 -1.90
N GLY A 430 -19.50 -35.21 -1.15
CA GLY A 430 -19.48 -35.33 0.29
C GLY A 430 -19.15 -36.78 0.65
N GLY A 431 -17.90 -37.04 0.92
CA GLY A 431 -17.43 -38.31 1.46
C GLY A 431 -17.19 -38.17 2.96
N ALA A 432 -18.23 -38.39 3.75
CA ALA A 432 -18.03 -38.84 5.10
C ALA A 432 -17.40 -40.23 5.01
N ASP A 433 -16.15 -40.35 5.48
CA ASP A 433 -15.68 -41.54 6.23
C ASP A 433 -14.16 -41.42 6.50
N GLY A 434 -13.83 -41.34 7.75
CA GLY A 434 -12.44 -41.34 8.20
C GLY A 434 -12.32 -41.04 9.69
N ALA A 435 -13.17 -41.64 10.53
CA ALA A 435 -12.91 -41.73 11.95
C ALA A 435 -11.61 -42.50 12.17
N ALA A 436 -10.53 -41.83 12.49
CA ALA A 436 -9.29 -42.46 12.95
C ALA A 436 -9.53 -43.08 14.32
N PRO A 437 -9.05 -44.32 14.58
CA PRO A 437 -9.18 -44.95 15.88
C PRO A 437 -8.30 -44.30 16.91
N VAL A 438 -8.90 -43.98 18.05
CA VAL A 438 -8.16 -43.54 19.26
C VAL A 438 -7.30 -44.73 19.74
N PRO A 439 -6.01 -44.59 19.97
CA PRO A 439 -5.24 -45.62 20.64
C PRO A 439 -5.57 -45.65 22.14
N SER A 440 -6.08 -46.76 22.60
CA SER A 440 -6.15 -47.12 24.00
C SER A 440 -4.76 -47.52 24.49
N GLY A 441 -4.27 -46.85 25.56
CA GLY A 441 -3.06 -47.24 26.28
C GLY A 441 -2.62 -46.15 27.22
#